data_a728c08793b44b2135ffde038466e281
#
_entry.id   a728c08793b44b2135ffde038466e281
#
_cell.length_a   1.000
_cell.length_b   1.000
_cell.length_c   1.000
_cell.angle_alpha   90.00
_cell.angle_beta   90.00
_cell.angle_gamma   90.00
#
_symmetry.space_group_name_H-M   'P 1'
#
loop_
_entity.id
_entity.type
_entity.pdbx_description
1 polymer ?
#
loop_
_entity_poly.entity_id
_entity_poly.type
_entity_poly.pdbx_seq_one_letter_code
_entity_poly.pdbx_strand_id
1 'polypeptide(L)'
;MRKFSAAHSMTISPVVKVLHERHSTRTFDDQSPITLAELSRVLDSAARVLSTWKSNIGLGVSGPVVEYAVKPYPSAGASYELELYLAVDKCKGLDRGFYHYDAGGHALVPIAARTHDLDALLTGAKFAMDAPAAPQILITIAARFGRISWKYCSLAYALLLKDVGVLTQTLYLIATDAGLGGCAVGTTNIDLFAKMTGIEFHVEGAVGQFALGRGLKIGATE
;
A
#
# COMPACT_ATOMS: atom_id res chain seq x y z
N MET A 1 10.66 -10.37 38.68
CA MET A 1 10.66 -10.15 37.24
C MET A 1 11.28 -11.37 36.58
N ARG A 2 10.55 -12.13 35.74
CA ARG A 2 11.10 -13.26 34.98
C ARG A 2 11.60 -12.74 33.64
N LYS A 3 12.89 -12.89 33.35
CA LYS A 3 13.48 -12.60 32.06
C LYS A 3 13.25 -13.81 31.14
N PHE A 4 12.81 -13.57 29.90
CA PHE A 4 12.81 -14.63 28.90
C PHE A 4 14.27 -14.97 28.55
N SER A 5 14.60 -16.24 28.49
CA SER A 5 15.88 -16.71 27.97
C SER A 5 15.91 -16.39 26.48
N ALA A 6 17.00 -15.82 25.99
CA ALA A 6 17.23 -15.72 24.55
C ALA A 6 17.16 -17.13 23.94
N ALA A 7 16.37 -17.31 22.89
CA ALA A 7 16.28 -18.60 22.20
C ALA A 7 17.68 -18.96 21.66
N HIS A 8 18.32 -19.93 22.30
CA HIS A 8 19.62 -20.43 21.85
C HIS A 8 19.43 -21.17 20.53
N SER A 9 20.10 -20.71 19.48
CA SER A 9 20.42 -21.49 18.27
C SER A 9 19.22 -22.05 17.46
N MET A 10 18.08 -21.34 17.39
CA MET A 10 17.08 -21.68 16.39
C MET A 10 17.45 -21.01 15.06
N THR A 11 17.47 -21.78 13.98
CA THR A 11 17.58 -21.23 12.62
C THR A 11 16.48 -20.19 12.43
N ILE A 12 16.87 -18.93 12.14
CA ILE A 12 15.90 -17.84 11.90
C ILE A 12 15.08 -18.20 10.68
N SER A 13 13.75 -18.26 10.83
CA SER A 13 12.87 -18.53 9.69
C SER A 13 12.91 -17.36 8.68
N PRO A 14 12.64 -17.61 7.38
CA PRO A 14 12.61 -16.54 6.37
C PRO A 14 11.74 -15.35 6.76
N VAL A 15 10.57 -15.59 7.35
CA VAL A 15 9.66 -14.53 7.80
C VAL A 15 10.29 -13.67 8.90
N VAL A 16 10.94 -14.30 9.88
CA VAL A 16 11.63 -13.58 10.97
C VAL A 16 12.79 -12.76 10.42
N LYS A 17 13.52 -13.30 9.44
CA LYS A 17 14.60 -12.58 8.75
C LYS A 17 14.07 -11.29 8.11
N VAL A 18 13.02 -11.37 7.29
CA VAL A 18 12.41 -10.20 6.64
C VAL A 18 11.91 -9.17 7.65
N LEU A 19 11.29 -9.64 8.76
CA LEU A 19 10.85 -8.76 9.85
C LEU A 19 12.01 -7.98 10.48
N HIS A 20 13.17 -8.60 10.65
CA HIS A 20 14.35 -7.96 11.23
C HIS A 20 15.08 -7.03 10.24
N GLU A 21 15.08 -7.37 8.96
CA GLU A 21 15.72 -6.58 7.89
C GLU A 21 14.88 -5.36 7.46
N ARG A 22 13.57 -5.42 7.65
CA ARG A 22 12.67 -4.34 7.29
C ARG A 22 13.03 -3.02 7.99
N HIS A 23 13.25 -1.98 7.20
CA HIS A 23 13.47 -0.60 7.67
C HIS A 23 12.81 0.40 6.72
N SER A 24 12.69 1.67 7.13
CA SER A 24 12.17 2.73 6.28
C SER A 24 13.30 3.27 5.38
N THR A 25 13.13 3.12 4.08
CA THR A 25 14.05 3.62 3.05
C THR A 25 13.52 4.94 2.51
N ARG A 26 14.31 6.01 2.62
CA ARG A 26 13.95 7.37 2.17
C ARG A 26 14.79 7.87 1.01
N THR A 27 15.84 7.13 0.64
CA THR A 27 16.73 7.47 -0.47
C THR A 27 16.74 6.34 -1.48
N PHE A 28 16.42 6.67 -2.72
CA PHE A 28 16.26 5.70 -3.78
C PHE A 28 17.33 5.87 -4.86
N ASP A 29 17.73 4.76 -5.50
CA ASP A 29 18.71 4.72 -6.59
C ASP A 29 18.02 5.04 -7.92
N ASP A 30 18.08 6.29 -8.31
CA ASP A 30 17.49 6.77 -9.57
C ASP A 30 18.26 6.32 -10.83
N GLN A 31 19.49 5.81 -10.68
CA GLN A 31 20.26 5.24 -11.79
C GLN A 31 19.76 3.82 -12.15
N SER A 32 19.22 3.12 -11.15
CA SER A 32 18.65 1.78 -11.31
C SER A 32 17.23 1.74 -10.74
N PRO A 33 16.25 2.44 -11.35
CA PRO A 33 14.91 2.50 -10.78
C PRO A 33 14.24 1.12 -10.75
N ILE A 34 13.21 1.02 -9.91
CA ILE A 34 12.34 -0.16 -9.86
C ILE A 34 11.79 -0.47 -11.26
N THR A 35 11.66 -1.74 -11.58
CA THR A 35 11.09 -2.22 -12.85
C THR A 35 9.61 -2.52 -12.73
N LEU A 36 8.87 -2.50 -13.84
CA LEU A 36 7.46 -2.90 -13.89
C LEU A 36 7.26 -4.35 -13.38
N ALA A 37 8.20 -5.25 -13.66
CA ALA A 37 8.13 -6.63 -13.18
C ALA A 37 8.27 -6.73 -11.66
N GLU A 38 9.14 -5.94 -11.05
CA GLU A 38 9.28 -5.87 -9.58
C GLU A 38 8.06 -5.22 -8.93
N LEU A 39 7.55 -4.13 -9.51
CA LEU A 39 6.31 -3.49 -9.07
C LEU A 39 5.12 -4.46 -9.13
N SER A 40 4.96 -5.17 -10.25
CA SER A 40 3.92 -6.18 -10.43
C SER A 40 4.00 -7.25 -9.32
N ARG A 41 5.20 -7.77 -9.02
CA ARG A 41 5.40 -8.76 -7.95
C ARG A 41 5.01 -8.21 -6.57
N VAL A 42 5.38 -6.96 -6.26
CA VAL A 42 4.99 -6.32 -4.99
C VAL A 42 3.47 -6.21 -4.88
N LEU A 43 2.80 -5.73 -5.92
CA LEU A 43 1.35 -5.57 -5.93
C LEU A 43 0.60 -6.92 -5.88
N ASP A 44 1.09 -7.92 -6.62
CA ASP A 44 0.56 -9.29 -6.60
C ASP A 44 0.62 -9.88 -5.19
N SER A 45 1.80 -9.84 -4.58
CA SER A 45 2.04 -10.44 -3.26
C SER A 45 1.41 -9.67 -2.10
N ALA A 46 1.18 -8.36 -2.25
CA ALA A 46 0.65 -7.53 -1.17
C ALA A 46 -0.86 -7.28 -1.24
N ALA A 47 -1.46 -7.17 -2.44
CA ALA A 47 -2.79 -6.58 -2.55
C ALA A 47 -3.73 -7.23 -3.59
N ARG A 48 -3.26 -8.18 -4.41
CA ARG A 48 -4.09 -8.85 -5.41
C ARG A 48 -5.28 -9.57 -4.78
N VAL A 49 -6.40 -9.62 -5.49
CA VAL A 49 -7.52 -10.51 -5.16
C VAL A 49 -7.14 -11.94 -5.51
N LEU A 50 -7.01 -12.79 -4.50
CA LEU A 50 -6.64 -14.21 -4.66
C LEU A 50 -7.84 -15.07 -5.01
N SER A 51 -9.00 -14.77 -4.44
CA SER A 51 -10.27 -15.44 -4.70
C SER A 51 -11.43 -14.56 -4.26
N THR A 52 -12.64 -14.90 -4.72
CA THR A 52 -13.88 -14.29 -4.24
C THR A 52 -14.86 -15.36 -3.77
N TRP A 53 -15.76 -14.99 -2.89
CA TRP A 53 -16.84 -15.83 -2.40
C TRP A 53 -18.09 -15.00 -2.13
N LYS A 54 -19.27 -15.62 -2.19
CA LYS A 54 -20.56 -14.95 -1.96
C LYS A 54 -21.21 -15.45 -0.69
N SER A 55 -21.81 -14.53 0.07
CA SER A 55 -22.56 -14.87 1.27
C SER A 55 -23.79 -13.96 1.41
N ASN A 56 -24.84 -14.51 2.00
CA ASN A 56 -26.02 -13.71 2.35
C ASN A 56 -25.70 -12.87 3.59
N ILE A 57 -26.20 -11.62 3.61
CA ILE A 57 -26.14 -10.77 4.79
C ILE A 57 -27.45 -10.94 5.57
N GLY A 58 -27.34 -11.24 6.87
CA GLY A 58 -28.46 -11.32 7.79
C GLY A 58 -28.65 -12.70 8.40
N LEU A 59 -29.58 -12.78 9.34
CA LEU A 59 -29.98 -14.00 10.01
C LEU A 59 -31.03 -14.72 9.14
N GLY A 60 -30.56 -15.49 8.14
CA GLY A 60 -31.43 -16.30 7.29
C GLY A 60 -31.03 -16.37 5.82
N VAL A 61 -31.70 -17.25 5.07
CA VAL A 61 -31.40 -17.53 3.64
C VAL A 61 -31.92 -16.46 2.67
N SER A 62 -32.61 -15.41 3.13
CA SER A 62 -33.30 -14.42 2.30
C SER A 62 -32.67 -13.02 2.28
N GLY A 63 -31.47 -12.86 2.82
CA GLY A 63 -30.74 -11.58 2.80
C GLY A 63 -30.07 -11.29 1.44
N PRO A 64 -29.67 -10.04 1.19
CA PRO A 64 -28.93 -9.69 -0.01
C PRO A 64 -27.60 -10.45 -0.07
N VAL A 65 -27.23 -10.89 -1.28
CA VAL A 65 -25.96 -11.58 -1.53
C VAL A 65 -24.87 -10.54 -1.71
N VAL A 66 -23.81 -10.65 -0.90
CA VAL A 66 -22.60 -9.82 -1.00
C VAL A 66 -21.44 -10.67 -1.44
N GLU A 67 -20.65 -10.14 -2.35
CA GLU A 67 -19.40 -10.74 -2.77
C GLU A 67 -18.24 -10.21 -1.90
N TYR A 68 -17.50 -11.14 -1.34
CA TYR A 68 -16.31 -10.90 -0.53
C TYR A 68 -15.06 -11.30 -1.32
N ALA A 69 -13.95 -10.62 -1.06
CA ALA A 69 -12.65 -10.95 -1.62
C ALA A 69 -11.74 -11.58 -0.57
N VAL A 70 -10.70 -12.29 -1.02
CA VAL A 70 -9.55 -12.70 -0.22
C VAL A 70 -8.33 -12.02 -0.81
N LYS A 71 -7.58 -11.28 0.01
CA LYS A 71 -6.31 -10.65 -0.36
C LYS A 71 -5.19 -11.12 0.59
N PRO A 72 -3.90 -10.90 0.28
CA PRO A 72 -2.78 -11.37 1.12
C PRO A 72 -2.72 -10.77 2.52
N TYR A 73 -3.40 -9.65 2.77
CA TYR A 73 -3.49 -9.02 4.09
C TYR A 73 -4.90 -9.20 4.68
N PRO A 74 -5.04 -9.30 6.02
CA PRO A 74 -6.37 -9.34 6.64
C PRO A 74 -7.02 -7.97 6.63
N SER A 75 -8.37 -7.95 6.52
CA SER A 75 -9.19 -6.74 6.64
C SER A 75 -10.37 -7.01 7.55
N ALA A 76 -10.85 -5.99 8.25
CA ALA A 76 -11.97 -6.07 9.16
C ALA A 76 -13.22 -6.65 8.47
N GLY A 77 -13.63 -7.85 8.90
CA GLY A 77 -14.76 -8.58 8.34
C GLY A 77 -14.70 -8.85 6.84
N ALA A 78 -13.49 -8.98 6.28
CA ALA A 78 -13.20 -9.14 4.86
C ALA A 78 -13.82 -8.02 3.99
N SER A 79 -13.89 -6.80 4.51
CA SER A 79 -14.44 -5.65 3.78
C SER A 79 -13.54 -5.23 2.61
N TYR A 80 -12.23 -5.30 2.78
CA TYR A 80 -11.23 -4.91 1.79
C TYR A 80 -11.55 -3.59 1.11
N GLU A 81 -11.84 -2.59 1.94
CA GLU A 81 -12.23 -1.23 1.53
C GLU A 81 -11.07 -0.42 0.96
N LEU A 82 -9.83 -0.91 1.10
CA LEU A 82 -8.64 -0.19 0.66
C LEU A 82 -8.34 -0.44 -0.82
N GLU A 83 -8.12 0.68 -1.53
CA GLU A 83 -7.71 0.75 -2.93
C GLU A 83 -6.33 1.38 -3.03
N LEU A 84 -5.58 1.03 -4.07
CA LEU A 84 -4.23 1.54 -4.30
C LEU A 84 -4.16 2.41 -5.55
N TYR A 85 -3.60 3.60 -5.40
CA TYR A 85 -3.30 4.52 -6.48
C TYR A 85 -1.81 4.81 -6.52
N LEU A 86 -1.21 4.77 -7.70
CA LEU A 86 0.24 4.88 -7.87
C LEU A 86 0.59 6.15 -8.63
N ALA A 87 1.32 7.04 -7.97
CA ALA A 87 2.05 8.12 -8.63
C ALA A 87 3.43 7.59 -9.00
N VAL A 88 3.65 7.36 -10.28
CA VAL A 88 4.89 6.82 -10.83
C VAL A 88 5.75 7.98 -11.31
N ASP A 89 6.91 8.19 -10.68
CA ASP A 89 7.93 9.13 -11.15
C ASP A 89 8.95 8.42 -12.03
N LYS A 90 9.50 7.29 -11.55
CA LYS A 90 10.53 6.51 -12.24
C LYS A 90 10.27 5.02 -12.10
N CYS A 91 9.99 4.36 -13.22
CA CYS A 91 9.82 2.91 -13.26
C CYS A 91 10.25 2.40 -14.64
N LYS A 92 11.22 1.48 -14.69
CA LYS A 92 11.63 0.90 -15.95
C LYS A 92 10.54 0.02 -16.53
N GLY A 93 10.03 0.39 -17.72
CA GLY A 93 8.96 -0.33 -18.42
C GLY A 93 7.55 0.14 -18.06
N LEU A 94 7.41 1.27 -17.35
CA LEU A 94 6.13 1.93 -17.10
C LEU A 94 6.32 3.44 -17.24
N ASP A 95 5.44 4.08 -17.98
CA ASP A 95 5.47 5.53 -18.18
C ASP A 95 5.19 6.29 -16.88
N ARG A 96 5.79 7.47 -16.75
CA ARG A 96 5.48 8.40 -15.68
C ARG A 96 4.01 8.79 -15.71
N GLY A 97 3.29 8.65 -14.59
CA GLY A 97 1.86 8.92 -14.59
C GLY A 97 1.17 8.59 -13.26
N PHE A 98 -0.15 8.68 -13.27
CA PHE A 98 -0.99 8.33 -12.16
C PHE A 98 -1.89 7.15 -12.54
N TYR A 99 -1.94 6.13 -11.71
CA TYR A 99 -2.61 4.86 -12.02
C TYR A 99 -3.46 4.38 -10.85
N HIS A 100 -4.59 3.77 -11.13
CA HIS A 100 -5.33 2.92 -10.19
C HIS A 100 -4.88 1.47 -10.36
N TYR A 101 -4.65 0.76 -9.28
CA TYR A 101 -4.36 -0.67 -9.30
C TYR A 101 -5.67 -1.48 -9.24
N ASP A 102 -6.06 -2.07 -10.34
CA ASP A 102 -7.13 -3.08 -10.37
C ASP A 102 -6.61 -4.39 -9.76
N ALA A 103 -6.96 -4.63 -8.49
CA ALA A 103 -6.53 -5.81 -7.76
C ALA A 103 -7.18 -7.11 -8.26
N GLY A 104 -8.35 -7.03 -8.90
CA GLY A 104 -9.04 -8.17 -9.49
C GLY A 104 -8.39 -8.63 -10.78
N GLY A 105 -8.15 -7.71 -11.68
CA GLY A 105 -7.49 -7.96 -12.97
C GLY A 105 -5.96 -7.97 -12.90
N HIS A 106 -5.37 -7.63 -11.74
CA HIS A 106 -3.92 -7.41 -11.58
C HIS A 106 -3.36 -6.49 -12.66
N ALA A 107 -3.94 -5.31 -12.80
CA ALA A 107 -3.62 -4.35 -13.85
C ALA A 107 -3.47 -2.92 -13.30
N LEU A 108 -2.69 -2.11 -14.00
CA LEU A 108 -2.61 -0.67 -13.76
C LEU A 108 -3.49 0.05 -14.77
N VAL A 109 -4.49 0.76 -14.28
CA VAL A 109 -5.41 1.55 -15.09
C VAL A 109 -4.96 3.01 -15.03
N PRO A 110 -4.54 3.62 -16.15
CA PRO A 110 -4.08 5.00 -16.16
C PRO A 110 -5.22 5.96 -15.84
N ILE A 111 -4.93 6.98 -15.04
CA ILE A 111 -5.82 8.08 -14.72
C ILE A 111 -5.24 9.35 -15.33
N ALA A 112 -6.05 10.09 -16.06
CA ALA A 112 -5.64 11.35 -16.67
C ALA A 112 -5.40 12.40 -15.57
N ALA A 113 -4.13 12.59 -15.19
CA ALA A 113 -3.73 13.59 -14.21
C ALA A 113 -2.84 14.65 -14.88
N ARG A 114 -2.96 15.90 -14.43
CA ARG A 114 -2.07 16.96 -14.87
C ARG A 114 -0.66 16.73 -14.30
N THR A 115 0.38 16.93 -15.09
CA THR A 115 1.78 16.79 -14.67
C THR A 115 2.07 17.58 -13.39
N HIS A 116 1.59 18.81 -13.29
CA HIS A 116 1.75 19.65 -12.09
C HIS A 116 1.12 19.00 -10.82
N ASP A 117 -0.03 18.36 -10.93
CA ASP A 117 -0.71 17.72 -9.80
C ASP A 117 0.07 16.46 -9.36
N LEU A 118 0.60 15.69 -10.32
CA LEU A 118 1.49 14.57 -10.05
C LEU A 118 2.79 15.02 -9.35
N ASP A 119 3.41 16.10 -9.85
CA ASP A 119 4.61 16.69 -9.24
C ASP A 119 4.36 17.17 -7.82
N ALA A 120 3.22 17.82 -7.57
CA ALA A 120 2.83 18.27 -6.25
C ALA A 120 2.65 17.11 -5.27
N LEU A 121 2.03 15.99 -5.71
CA LEU A 121 1.84 14.80 -4.89
C LEU A 121 3.19 14.15 -4.50
N LEU A 122 4.07 13.96 -5.47
CA LEU A 122 5.42 13.39 -5.27
C LEU A 122 6.30 14.29 -4.41
N THR A 123 6.24 15.61 -4.62
CA THR A 123 6.95 16.60 -3.83
C THR A 123 6.47 16.63 -2.39
N GLY A 124 5.17 16.54 -2.17
CA GLY A 124 4.58 16.41 -0.83
C GLY A 124 5.12 15.20 -0.07
N ALA A 125 5.21 14.05 -0.73
CA ALA A 125 5.79 12.84 -0.14
C ALA A 125 7.29 13.00 0.16
N LYS A 126 8.06 13.62 -0.73
CA LYS A 126 9.48 13.95 -0.48
C LYS A 126 9.65 14.74 0.82
N PHE A 127 8.88 15.82 1.02
CA PHE A 127 8.95 16.63 2.23
C PHE A 127 8.50 15.87 3.48
N ALA A 128 7.41 15.08 3.37
CA ALA A 128 6.91 14.30 4.50
C ALA A 128 7.87 13.21 4.97
N MET A 129 8.73 12.71 4.08
CA MET A 129 9.77 11.73 4.39
C MET A 129 11.08 12.38 4.85
N ASP A 130 11.24 13.68 4.75
CA ASP A 130 12.54 14.38 4.88
C ASP A 130 13.59 13.74 3.93
N ALA A 131 13.19 13.51 2.68
CA ALA A 131 14.00 12.82 1.69
C ALA A 131 14.72 13.81 0.74
N PRO A 132 15.89 13.45 0.19
CA PRO A 132 16.62 14.30 -0.76
C PRO A 132 15.92 14.40 -2.12
N ALA A 133 15.13 13.39 -2.50
CA ALA A 133 14.41 13.33 -3.77
C ALA A 133 13.01 12.72 -3.60
N ALA A 134 12.15 12.89 -4.60
CA ALA A 134 10.85 12.22 -4.65
C ALA A 134 11.03 10.68 -4.71
N PRO A 135 10.08 9.90 -4.18
CA PRO A 135 10.11 8.45 -4.34
C PRO A 135 9.92 8.04 -5.81
N GLN A 136 10.47 6.90 -6.21
CA GLN A 136 10.28 6.36 -7.55
C GLN A 136 8.80 6.05 -7.83
N ILE A 137 8.12 5.52 -6.82
CA ILE A 137 6.67 5.28 -6.82
C ILE A 137 6.11 5.71 -5.49
N LEU A 138 5.02 6.46 -5.51
CA LEU A 138 4.22 6.76 -4.33
C LEU A 138 2.88 6.05 -4.44
N ILE A 139 2.64 5.09 -3.57
CA ILE A 139 1.38 4.39 -3.44
C ILE A 139 0.50 5.18 -2.48
N THR A 140 -0.62 5.72 -2.95
CA THR A 140 -1.67 6.28 -2.10
C THR A 140 -2.67 5.17 -1.76
N ILE A 141 -2.89 4.95 -0.48
CA ILE A 141 -3.90 4.05 0.05
C ILE A 141 -5.16 4.87 0.22
N ALA A 142 -6.20 4.56 -0.54
CA ALA A 142 -7.50 5.19 -0.46
C ALA A 142 -8.53 4.23 0.14
N ALA A 143 -9.55 4.75 0.80
CA ALA A 143 -10.58 3.96 1.44
C ALA A 143 -11.95 4.25 0.84
N ARG A 144 -12.64 3.20 0.40
CA ARG A 144 -14.07 3.23 0.07
C ARG A 144 -14.86 3.12 1.36
N PHE A 145 -15.17 4.25 1.97
CA PHE A 145 -15.80 4.30 3.29
C PHE A 145 -17.11 3.50 3.38
N GLY A 146 -17.90 3.49 2.33
CA GLY A 146 -19.15 2.72 2.26
C GLY A 146 -18.97 1.22 2.43
N ARG A 147 -17.80 0.64 2.05
CA ARG A 147 -17.55 -0.81 2.15
C ARG A 147 -17.39 -1.31 3.58
N ILE A 148 -17.04 -0.44 4.51
CA ILE A 148 -16.85 -0.81 5.93
C ILE A 148 -17.92 -0.21 6.83
N SER A 149 -18.41 1.00 6.54
CA SER A 149 -19.33 1.74 7.40
C SER A 149 -20.73 1.10 7.49
N TRP A 150 -21.22 0.44 6.45
CA TRP A 150 -22.51 -0.25 6.48
C TRP A 150 -22.54 -1.37 7.55
N LYS A 151 -21.40 -1.99 7.85
CA LYS A 151 -21.29 -3.11 8.79
C LYS A 151 -20.91 -2.66 10.20
N TYR A 152 -20.00 -1.69 10.33
CA TYR A 152 -19.34 -1.35 11.59
C TYR A 152 -19.74 0.01 12.16
N CYS A 153 -20.57 0.79 11.45
CA CYS A 153 -21.10 2.07 11.92
C CYS A 153 -20.00 2.95 12.59
N SER A 154 -20.14 3.21 13.90
CA SER A 154 -19.24 4.07 14.65
C SER A 154 -17.79 3.53 14.77
N LEU A 155 -17.56 2.24 14.61
CA LEU A 155 -16.22 1.65 14.66
C LEU A 155 -15.50 1.65 13.31
N ALA A 156 -16.22 1.95 12.21
CA ALA A 156 -15.70 1.81 10.85
C ALA A 156 -14.35 2.52 10.65
N TYR A 157 -14.22 3.78 11.07
CA TYR A 157 -13.00 4.56 10.88
C TYR A 157 -11.82 3.99 11.68
N ALA A 158 -12.06 3.54 12.91
CA ALA A 158 -11.01 2.93 13.74
C ALA A 158 -10.52 1.59 13.15
N LEU A 159 -11.40 0.80 12.57
CA LEU A 159 -11.05 -0.45 11.88
C LEU A 159 -10.28 -0.17 10.59
N LEU A 160 -10.75 0.79 9.79
CA LEU A 160 -10.09 1.24 8.58
C LEU A 160 -8.63 1.63 8.84
N LEU A 161 -8.35 2.44 9.87
CA LEU A 161 -6.97 2.83 10.20
C LEU A 161 -6.10 1.64 10.62
N LYS A 162 -6.68 0.62 11.26
CA LYS A 162 -5.97 -0.63 11.57
C LYS A 162 -5.65 -1.39 10.27
N ASP A 163 -6.59 -1.47 9.33
CA ASP A 163 -6.40 -2.13 8.05
C ASP A 163 -5.34 -1.40 7.20
N VAL A 164 -5.29 -0.05 7.25
CA VAL A 164 -4.20 0.74 6.66
C VAL A 164 -2.84 0.35 7.25
N GLY A 165 -2.74 0.22 8.57
CA GLY A 165 -1.51 -0.22 9.24
C GLY A 165 -1.09 -1.62 8.84
N VAL A 166 -2.04 -2.54 8.73
CA VAL A 166 -1.80 -3.93 8.28
C VAL A 166 -1.30 -3.96 6.84
N LEU A 167 -1.96 -3.26 5.91
CA LEU A 167 -1.53 -3.19 4.52
C LEU A 167 -0.15 -2.53 4.39
N THR A 168 0.09 -1.45 5.14
CA THR A 168 1.40 -0.78 5.18
C THR A 168 2.52 -1.74 5.61
N GLN A 169 2.29 -2.52 6.69
CA GLN A 169 3.25 -3.53 7.12
C GLN A 169 3.45 -4.63 6.07
N THR A 170 2.37 -5.07 5.41
CA THR A 170 2.45 -6.04 4.31
C THR A 170 3.32 -5.50 3.17
N LEU A 171 3.11 -4.24 2.76
CA LEU A 171 3.93 -3.59 1.73
C LEU A 171 5.42 -3.51 2.14
N TYR A 172 5.71 -3.19 3.40
CA TYR A 172 7.08 -3.20 3.91
C TYR A 172 7.75 -4.57 3.79
N LEU A 173 7.06 -5.62 4.24
CA LEU A 173 7.61 -6.97 4.22
C LEU A 173 7.86 -7.47 2.79
N ILE A 174 6.90 -7.26 1.90
CA ILE A 174 7.02 -7.68 0.49
C ILE A 174 8.10 -6.86 -0.23
N ALA A 175 8.19 -5.54 0.02
CA ALA A 175 9.26 -4.72 -0.55
C ALA A 175 10.64 -5.21 -0.07
N THR A 176 10.79 -5.51 1.22
CA THR A 176 12.05 -6.03 1.80
C THR A 176 12.41 -7.39 1.20
N ASP A 177 11.46 -8.32 1.10
CA ASP A 177 11.66 -9.65 0.49
C ASP A 177 12.06 -9.55 -0.99
N ALA A 178 11.51 -8.55 -1.70
CA ALA A 178 11.85 -8.26 -3.10
C ALA A 178 13.19 -7.53 -3.27
N GLY A 179 13.92 -7.21 -2.19
CA GLY A 179 15.16 -6.42 -2.23
C GLY A 179 14.94 -4.95 -2.60
N LEU A 180 13.73 -4.43 -2.37
CA LEU A 180 13.35 -3.04 -2.58
C LEU A 180 13.28 -2.28 -1.26
N GLY A 181 13.29 -0.96 -1.35
CA GLY A 181 13.07 -0.06 -0.22
C GLY A 181 11.65 0.45 -0.17
N GLY A 182 11.13 0.65 1.05
CA GLY A 182 9.83 1.25 1.27
C GLY A 182 9.82 2.19 2.47
N CYS A 183 8.91 3.16 2.47
CA CYS A 183 8.67 4.06 3.59
C CYS A 183 7.20 4.44 3.69
N ALA A 184 6.58 4.18 4.83
CA ALA A 184 5.25 4.71 5.13
C ALA A 184 5.32 6.24 5.24
N VAL A 185 4.35 6.92 4.64
CA VAL A 185 4.22 8.38 4.67
C VAL A 185 2.92 8.72 5.39
N GLY A 186 3.03 9.38 6.53
CA GLY A 186 1.90 9.62 7.43
C GLY A 186 0.98 10.76 7.01
N THR A 187 1.38 11.56 6.04
CA THR A 187 0.57 12.69 5.54
C THR A 187 0.08 12.43 4.13
N THR A 188 -1.16 12.80 3.85
CA THR A 188 -1.75 12.75 2.51
C THR A 188 -2.39 14.08 2.17
N ASN A 189 -2.26 14.53 0.92
CA ASN A 189 -3.02 15.67 0.43
C ASN A 189 -4.37 15.18 -0.12
N ILE A 190 -5.37 15.22 0.73
CA ILE A 190 -6.73 14.71 0.47
C ILE A 190 -7.37 15.44 -0.72
N ASP A 191 -7.27 16.78 -0.73
CA ASP A 191 -7.88 17.60 -1.77
C ASP A 191 -7.23 17.37 -3.14
N LEU A 192 -5.91 17.22 -3.16
CA LEU A 192 -5.17 16.92 -4.37
C LEU A 192 -5.54 15.52 -4.92
N PHE A 193 -5.66 14.53 -4.04
CA PHE A 193 -6.11 13.19 -4.42
C PHE A 193 -7.52 13.23 -5.02
N ALA A 194 -8.48 13.88 -4.36
CA ALA A 194 -9.84 14.04 -4.85
C ALA A 194 -9.87 14.75 -6.22
N LYS A 195 -9.06 15.80 -6.40
CA LYS A 195 -8.91 16.49 -7.68
C LYS A 195 -8.36 15.58 -8.79
N MET A 196 -7.34 14.77 -8.49
CA MET A 196 -6.69 13.89 -9.47
C MET A 196 -7.58 12.70 -9.87
N THR A 197 -8.35 12.17 -8.94
CA THR A 197 -9.26 11.03 -9.19
C THR A 197 -10.64 11.45 -9.68
N GLY A 198 -11.07 12.69 -9.39
CA GLY A 198 -12.45 13.13 -9.61
C GLY A 198 -13.44 12.52 -8.61
N ILE A 199 -12.97 11.86 -7.55
CA ILE A 199 -13.80 11.17 -6.55
C ILE A 199 -13.85 12.03 -5.28
N GLU A 200 -15.05 12.26 -4.75
CA GLU A 200 -15.22 12.99 -3.50
C GLU A 200 -14.70 12.19 -2.30
N PHE A 201 -14.06 12.87 -1.35
CA PHE A 201 -13.41 12.23 -0.20
C PHE A 201 -14.32 11.27 0.57
N HIS A 202 -15.59 11.62 0.77
CA HIS A 202 -16.53 10.79 1.53
C HIS A 202 -16.95 9.50 0.80
N VAL A 203 -16.74 9.41 -0.52
CA VAL A 203 -16.95 8.20 -1.33
C VAL A 203 -15.72 7.33 -1.28
N GLU A 204 -14.56 7.90 -1.67
CA GLU A 204 -13.27 7.23 -1.62
C GLU A 204 -12.16 8.25 -1.35
N GLY A 205 -11.54 8.19 -0.18
CA GLY A 205 -10.58 9.18 0.29
C GLY A 205 -9.21 8.61 0.60
N ALA A 206 -8.16 9.41 0.35
CA ALA A 206 -6.79 9.04 0.71
C ALA A 206 -6.62 9.01 2.24
N VAL A 207 -6.12 7.89 2.77
CA VAL A 207 -5.98 7.62 4.21
C VAL A 207 -4.56 7.23 4.62
N GLY A 208 -3.65 7.07 3.67
CA GLY A 208 -2.24 6.78 3.91
C GLY A 208 -1.45 6.76 2.62
N GLN A 209 -0.12 6.82 2.74
CA GLN A 209 0.77 6.70 1.59
C GLN A 209 1.97 5.81 1.91
N PHE A 210 2.53 5.20 0.88
CA PHE A 210 3.72 4.36 0.97
C PHE A 210 4.64 4.65 -0.22
N ALA A 211 5.86 5.11 0.07
CA ALA A 211 6.91 5.29 -0.93
C ALA A 211 7.58 3.94 -1.21
N LEU A 212 7.81 3.64 -2.47
CA LEU A 212 8.41 2.39 -2.93
C LEU A 212 9.46 2.69 -4.02
N GLY A 213 10.55 1.95 -4.00
CA GLY A 213 11.57 2.04 -5.04
C GLY A 213 12.79 1.18 -4.71
N ARG A 214 13.80 1.24 -5.56
CA ARG A 214 15.09 0.62 -5.25
C ARG A 214 15.85 1.49 -4.25
N GLY A 215 16.09 0.96 -3.05
CA GLY A 215 16.90 1.65 -2.05
C GLY A 215 18.36 1.79 -2.50
N LEU A 216 18.98 2.94 -2.21
CA LEU A 216 20.43 3.05 -2.30
C LEU A 216 21.07 2.06 -1.32
N LYS A 217 21.99 1.24 -1.80
CA LYS A 217 22.86 0.47 -0.90
C LYS A 217 23.75 1.49 -0.17
N ILE A 218 23.45 1.74 1.09
CA ILE A 218 24.39 2.44 1.97
C ILE A 218 25.62 1.52 2.02
N GLY A 219 26.74 1.98 1.44
CA GLY A 219 27.98 1.24 1.54
C GLY A 219 28.22 0.91 3.00
N ALA A 220 28.50 -0.36 3.30
CA ALA A 220 28.99 -0.74 4.60
C ALA A 220 30.24 0.13 4.83
N THR A 221 30.12 1.13 5.67
CA THR A 221 31.28 1.83 6.21
C THR A 221 32.03 0.77 7.04
N GLU A 222 33.21 0.37 6.55
CA GLU A 222 34.18 -0.44 7.26
C GLU A 222 34.54 0.19 8.61
#